data_1adae1c9eca88b34f5ae90523febddf9
#
_entry.id   1adae1c9eca88b34f5ae90523febddf9
#
_cell.length_a   1.000
_cell.length_b   1.000
_cell.length_c   1.000
_cell.angle_alpha   90.00
_cell.angle_beta   90.00
_cell.angle_gamma   90.00
#
_symmetry.space_group_name_H-M   'P 1'
#
loop_
_entity.id
_entity.type
_entity.pdbx_description
1 polymer ?
#
loop_
_entity_poly.entity_id
_entity_poly.type
_entity_poly.pdbx_seq_one_letter_code
_entity_poly.pdbx_strand_id
1 'polypeptide(L)'
;MVFPLYIWLLFAAALAISAIGFKRYVWFISLGYGFSIAGEGILMLILYGIGQKLTPGTLLCCVLFMLYGFRLSGYLAYREVKSASYNRNMTGEIKKDVPTGVKVAIWITCALLYVLQVLPVFYRLENGSGSGAWTFIGAVVMLGGLSLETAADRQKSKAKKVNPKRFVDTGLYRLVRCPNYLGEMVFWTGVVLTGIGSVHGWQWVPCLLGYIGIIFVMFSGARRLEIRQNKNYGKDPEYQKYVKTVPIMVPFIPLYSVEKYKWLVA
;
A
#
# COMPACT_ATOMS: atom_id res chain seq x y z
N MET A 1 -20.62 -7.15 20.32
CA MET A 1 -19.45 -7.29 19.42
C MET A 1 -18.25 -6.77 20.20
N VAL A 2 -17.34 -7.62 20.65
CA VAL A 2 -16.15 -7.22 21.43
C VAL A 2 -14.94 -7.43 20.53
N PHE A 3 -14.17 -6.36 20.30
CA PHE A 3 -12.90 -6.47 19.59
C PHE A 3 -11.84 -7.04 20.55
N PRO A 4 -11.03 -8.02 20.11
CA PRO A 4 -9.93 -8.53 20.91
C PRO A 4 -8.98 -7.43 21.37
N LEU A 5 -8.44 -7.56 22.59
CA LEU A 5 -7.54 -6.55 23.18
C LEU A 5 -6.35 -6.23 22.25
N TYR A 6 -5.81 -7.22 21.56
CA TYR A 6 -4.64 -7.06 20.71
C TYR A 6 -4.88 -6.15 19.49
N ILE A 7 -6.13 -5.98 19.03
CA ILE A 7 -6.45 -4.98 17.98
C ILE A 7 -6.13 -3.56 18.46
N TRP A 8 -6.41 -3.26 19.73
CA TRP A 8 -6.11 -1.95 20.31
C TRP A 8 -4.61 -1.72 20.47
N LEU A 9 -3.84 -2.78 20.72
CA LEU A 9 -2.37 -2.70 20.75
C LEU A 9 -1.81 -2.45 19.34
N LEU A 10 -2.34 -3.12 18.31
CA LEU A 10 -1.98 -2.84 16.92
C LEU A 10 -2.31 -1.39 16.55
N PHE A 11 -3.49 -0.90 16.93
CA PHE A 11 -3.89 0.47 16.67
C PHE A 11 -3.00 1.50 17.39
N ALA A 12 -2.66 1.26 18.65
CA ALA A 12 -1.72 2.11 19.39
C ALA A 12 -0.32 2.11 18.75
N ALA A 13 0.17 0.96 18.29
CA ALA A 13 1.44 0.86 17.56
C ALA A 13 1.39 1.62 16.24
N ALA A 14 0.31 1.47 15.45
CA ALA A 14 0.12 2.20 14.20
C ALA A 14 0.08 3.72 14.42
N LEU A 15 -0.62 4.19 15.47
CA LEU A 15 -0.63 5.59 15.87
C LEU A 15 0.78 6.09 16.23
N ALA A 16 1.49 5.35 17.09
CA ALA A 16 2.84 5.73 17.53
C ALA A 16 3.83 5.81 16.35
N ILE A 17 3.85 4.81 15.48
CA ILE A 17 4.77 4.74 14.34
C ILE A 17 4.43 5.82 13.31
N SER A 18 3.14 5.97 12.96
CA SER A 18 2.73 6.95 11.95
C SER A 18 2.78 8.40 12.45
N ALA A 19 2.97 8.66 13.75
CA ALA A 19 3.11 10.01 14.31
C ALA A 19 4.28 10.82 13.69
N ILE A 20 5.21 10.16 13.00
CA ILE A 20 6.24 10.85 12.19
C ILE A 20 5.62 11.82 11.17
N GLY A 21 4.37 11.57 10.74
CA GLY A 21 3.60 12.40 9.84
C GLY A 21 3.31 13.82 10.38
N PHE A 22 3.40 14.07 11.69
CA PHE A 22 3.26 15.41 12.23
C PHE A 22 4.38 16.37 11.79
N LYS A 23 5.57 15.83 11.47
CA LYS A 23 6.66 16.63 10.86
C LYS A 23 6.31 17.04 9.42
N ARG A 24 5.72 16.12 8.64
CA ARG A 24 5.30 16.33 7.26
C ARG A 24 4.05 15.47 7.02
N TYR A 25 2.89 16.10 6.80
CA TYR A 25 1.62 15.38 6.74
C TYR A 25 1.59 14.23 5.71
N VAL A 26 2.37 14.35 4.62
CA VAL A 26 2.52 13.30 3.61
C VAL A 26 3.15 12.02 4.20
N TRP A 27 3.93 12.15 5.28
CA TRP A 27 4.54 10.99 5.93
C TRP A 27 3.53 10.11 6.66
N PHE A 28 2.33 10.60 6.99
CA PHE A 28 1.27 9.72 7.46
C PHE A 28 0.99 8.60 6.47
N ILE A 29 0.86 8.92 5.16
CA ILE A 29 0.48 8.00 4.09
C ILE A 29 1.68 7.44 3.29
N SER A 30 2.90 7.74 3.66
CA SER A 30 4.12 7.24 3.00
C SER A 30 5.01 6.47 3.98
N LEU A 31 5.90 7.13 4.70
CA LEU A 31 6.79 6.48 5.67
C LEU A 31 6.03 5.83 6.81
N GLY A 32 5.02 6.52 7.35
CA GLY A 32 4.16 6.01 8.42
C GLY A 32 3.40 4.76 8.00
N TYR A 33 2.94 4.69 6.75
CA TYR A 33 2.23 3.54 6.23
C TYR A 33 3.08 2.26 6.28
N GLY A 34 4.17 2.21 5.53
CA GLY A 34 4.95 0.97 5.45
C GLY A 34 5.57 0.59 6.81
N PHE A 35 6.08 1.56 7.58
CA PHE A 35 6.61 1.24 8.92
C PHE A 35 5.53 0.76 9.88
N SER A 36 4.28 1.23 9.80
CA SER A 36 3.18 0.71 10.60
C SER A 36 2.87 -0.74 10.24
N ILE A 37 2.75 -1.07 8.96
CA ILE A 37 2.53 -2.46 8.52
C ILE A 37 3.66 -3.38 8.98
N ALA A 38 4.93 -2.94 8.89
CA ALA A 38 6.06 -3.71 9.41
C ALA A 38 5.98 -3.88 10.93
N GLY A 39 5.65 -2.81 11.65
CA GLY A 39 5.49 -2.80 13.11
C GLY A 39 4.35 -3.70 13.58
N GLU A 40 3.22 -3.70 12.87
CA GLU A 40 2.09 -4.60 13.15
C GLU A 40 2.48 -6.06 12.90
N GLY A 41 3.24 -6.36 11.85
CA GLY A 41 3.82 -7.68 11.62
C GLY A 41 4.72 -8.14 12.77
N ILE A 42 5.63 -7.28 13.24
CA ILE A 42 6.51 -7.55 14.39
C ILE A 42 5.68 -7.75 15.67
N LEU A 43 4.71 -6.88 15.93
CA LEU A 43 3.89 -6.96 17.13
C LEU A 43 3.06 -8.25 17.17
N MET A 44 2.48 -8.66 16.03
CA MET A 44 1.81 -9.96 15.94
C MET A 44 2.77 -11.14 16.22
N LEU A 45 4.01 -11.09 15.72
CA LEU A 45 5.01 -12.12 16.03
C LEU A 45 5.31 -12.19 17.53
N ILE A 46 5.41 -11.06 18.21
CA ILE A 46 5.68 -11.01 19.66
C ILE A 46 4.46 -11.54 20.43
N LEU A 47 3.27 -11.00 20.19
CA LEU A 47 2.07 -11.30 20.95
C LEU A 47 1.67 -12.78 20.83
N TYR A 48 1.73 -13.34 19.63
CA TYR A 48 1.30 -14.72 19.37
C TYR A 48 2.45 -15.72 19.46
N GLY A 49 3.71 -15.26 19.35
CA GLY A 49 4.89 -16.09 19.58
C GLY A 49 5.02 -16.51 21.05
N ILE A 50 4.84 -15.59 21.99
CA ILE A 50 4.83 -15.88 23.43
C ILE A 50 3.73 -16.89 23.77
N GLY A 51 2.54 -16.78 23.16
CA GLY A 51 1.42 -17.70 23.36
C GLY A 51 1.50 -19.01 22.58
N GLN A 52 2.60 -19.29 21.87
CA GLN A 52 2.80 -20.47 21.02
C GLN A 52 1.67 -20.70 19.97
N LYS A 53 1.03 -19.62 19.52
CA LYS A 53 -0.05 -19.67 18.51
C LYS A 53 0.44 -19.48 17.07
N LEU A 54 1.74 -19.22 16.89
CA LEU A 54 2.34 -19.07 15.56
C LEU A 54 2.43 -20.42 14.85
N THR A 55 2.03 -20.40 13.60
CA THR A 55 2.20 -21.52 12.66
C THR A 55 3.10 -21.09 11.50
N PRO A 56 3.71 -22.03 10.75
CA PRO A 56 4.60 -21.66 9.64
C PRO A 56 3.97 -20.66 8.63
N GLY A 57 2.69 -20.84 8.31
CA GLY A 57 2.00 -19.96 7.37
C GLY A 57 1.75 -18.56 7.96
N THR A 58 1.33 -18.45 9.22
CA THR A 58 1.13 -17.14 9.86
C THR A 58 2.44 -16.42 10.13
N LEU A 59 3.50 -17.15 10.49
CA LEU A 59 4.86 -16.63 10.59
C LEU A 59 5.30 -16.03 9.24
N LEU A 60 5.09 -16.76 8.14
CA LEU A 60 5.41 -16.29 6.80
C LEU A 60 4.65 -15.00 6.45
N CYS A 61 3.34 -14.92 6.76
CA CYS A 61 2.56 -13.71 6.51
C CYS A 61 3.09 -12.51 7.30
N CYS A 62 3.43 -12.68 8.59
CA CYS A 62 4.01 -11.61 9.39
C CYS A 62 5.38 -11.15 8.84
N VAL A 63 6.23 -12.08 8.42
CA VAL A 63 7.50 -11.76 7.74
C VAL A 63 7.26 -10.99 6.44
N LEU A 64 6.24 -11.36 5.66
CA LEU A 64 5.88 -10.63 4.43
C LEU A 64 5.39 -9.21 4.73
N PHE A 65 4.66 -8.96 5.82
CA PHE A 65 4.34 -7.60 6.27
C PHE A 65 5.60 -6.79 6.59
N MET A 66 6.56 -7.40 7.28
CA MET A 66 7.84 -6.75 7.60
C MET A 66 8.61 -6.39 6.31
N LEU A 67 8.75 -7.35 5.39
CA LEU A 67 9.44 -7.16 4.11
C LEU A 67 8.76 -6.08 3.27
N TYR A 68 7.42 -6.13 3.16
CA TYR A 68 6.64 -5.13 2.46
C TYR A 68 6.84 -3.74 3.06
N GLY A 69 6.66 -3.60 4.37
CA GLY A 69 6.69 -2.31 5.03
C GLY A 69 8.08 -1.67 5.03
N PHE A 70 9.13 -2.43 5.36
CA PHE A 70 10.51 -1.93 5.32
C PHE A 70 10.97 -1.61 3.89
N ARG A 71 10.59 -2.43 2.91
CA ARG A 71 10.90 -2.15 1.51
C ARG A 71 10.21 -0.87 1.04
N LEU A 72 8.92 -0.69 1.31
CA LEU A 72 8.16 0.48 0.87
C LEU A 72 8.69 1.77 1.53
N SER A 73 8.70 1.82 2.86
CA SER A 73 9.15 3.01 3.59
C SER A 73 10.64 3.27 3.41
N GLY A 74 11.47 2.23 3.37
CA GLY A 74 12.91 2.37 3.10
C GLY A 74 13.19 2.93 1.71
N TYR A 75 12.48 2.48 0.68
CA TYR A 75 12.59 3.02 -0.67
C TYR A 75 12.13 4.48 -0.75
N LEU A 76 11.04 4.83 -0.09
CA LEU A 76 10.53 6.20 -0.06
C LEU A 76 11.49 7.13 0.70
N ALA A 77 12.01 6.71 1.85
CA ALA A 77 13.02 7.45 2.62
C ALA A 77 14.30 7.68 1.81
N TYR A 78 14.83 6.62 1.18
CA TYR A 78 16.00 6.74 0.29
C TYR A 78 15.76 7.73 -0.85
N ARG A 79 14.59 7.70 -1.47
CA ARG A 79 14.22 8.59 -2.56
C ARG A 79 14.07 10.04 -2.10
N GLU A 80 13.55 10.26 -0.90
CA GLU A 80 13.44 11.59 -0.30
C GLU A 80 14.82 12.20 -0.02
N VAL A 81 15.76 11.40 0.46
CA VAL A 81 17.13 11.88 0.74
C VAL A 81 17.92 12.17 -0.54
N LYS A 82 17.81 11.30 -1.57
CA LYS A 82 18.69 11.37 -2.75
C LYS A 82 18.10 12.04 -3.99
N SER A 83 16.78 12.27 -4.07
CA SER A 83 16.17 12.82 -5.29
C SER A 83 15.76 14.28 -5.16
N ALA A 84 16.59 15.19 -5.69
CA ALA A 84 16.28 16.62 -5.75
C ALA A 84 14.96 16.92 -6.51
N SER A 85 14.61 16.11 -7.51
CA SER A 85 13.36 16.24 -8.26
C SER A 85 12.15 15.78 -7.42
N TYR A 86 12.29 14.72 -6.63
CA TYR A 86 11.29 14.28 -5.68
C TYR A 86 11.05 15.34 -4.61
N ASN A 87 12.14 15.88 -4.03
CA ASN A 87 12.06 16.94 -3.03
C ASN A 87 11.40 18.22 -3.57
N ARG A 88 11.68 18.65 -4.80
CA ARG A 88 11.00 19.80 -5.42
C ARG A 88 9.49 19.59 -5.56
N ASN A 89 9.07 18.41 -5.99
CA ASN A 89 7.65 18.08 -6.12
C ASN A 89 6.96 18.02 -4.76
N MET A 90 7.64 17.48 -3.74
CA MET A 90 7.14 17.40 -2.37
C MET A 90 7.14 18.77 -1.67
N THR A 91 8.09 19.65 -1.97
CA THR A 91 8.15 20.99 -1.35
C THR A 91 6.94 21.84 -1.68
N GLY A 92 6.34 21.66 -2.87
CA GLY A 92 5.07 22.31 -3.23
C GLY A 92 3.87 21.84 -2.39
N GLU A 93 3.83 20.55 -2.04
CA GLU A 93 2.79 19.98 -1.17
C GLU A 93 3.05 20.29 0.32
N ILE A 94 4.30 20.32 0.74
CA ILE A 94 4.73 20.61 2.14
C ILE A 94 4.41 22.06 2.54
N LYS A 95 4.38 23.00 1.60
CA LYS A 95 4.04 24.42 1.86
C LYS A 95 2.55 24.66 2.12
N LYS A 96 1.67 23.65 1.95
CA LYS A 96 0.29 23.76 2.39
C LYS A 96 0.27 23.61 3.91
N ASP A 97 0.00 24.69 4.58
CA ASP A 97 -0.21 24.67 6.04
C ASP A 97 -1.54 23.95 6.31
N VAL A 98 -1.44 22.69 6.72
CA VAL A 98 -2.60 21.86 7.05
C VAL A 98 -2.93 22.10 8.52
N PRO A 99 -4.17 22.53 8.85
CA PRO A 99 -4.59 22.75 10.23
C PRO A 99 -4.36 21.50 11.10
N THR A 100 -3.95 21.71 12.34
CA THR A 100 -3.61 20.61 13.27
C THR A 100 -4.76 19.61 13.43
N GLY A 101 -6.01 20.08 13.52
CA GLY A 101 -7.19 19.20 13.58
C GLY A 101 -7.31 18.27 12.38
N VAL A 102 -7.01 18.78 11.17
CA VAL A 102 -7.01 17.96 9.93
C VAL A 102 -5.86 16.95 9.96
N LYS A 103 -4.66 17.34 10.44
CA LYS A 103 -3.53 16.39 10.60
C LYS A 103 -3.90 15.26 11.57
N VAL A 104 -4.56 15.56 12.69
CA VAL A 104 -5.02 14.56 13.65
C VAL A 104 -6.05 13.62 13.02
N ALA A 105 -7.03 14.16 12.28
CA ALA A 105 -8.03 13.34 11.59
C ALA A 105 -7.38 12.39 10.56
N ILE A 106 -6.44 12.89 9.74
CA ILE A 106 -5.68 12.08 8.79
C ILE A 106 -4.90 11.00 9.53
N TRP A 107 -4.20 11.34 10.60
CA TRP A 107 -3.40 10.42 11.40
C TRP A 107 -4.22 9.25 11.94
N ILE A 108 -5.36 9.54 12.59
CA ILE A 108 -6.25 8.53 13.16
C ILE A 108 -6.83 7.64 12.03
N THR A 109 -7.30 8.24 10.94
CA THR A 109 -7.88 7.52 9.81
C THR A 109 -6.86 6.62 9.13
N CYS A 110 -5.62 7.09 8.95
CA CYS A 110 -4.54 6.28 8.39
C CYS A 110 -4.19 5.11 9.31
N ALA A 111 -3.98 5.36 10.61
CA ALA A 111 -3.68 4.30 11.57
C ALA A 111 -4.79 3.24 11.64
N LEU A 112 -6.06 3.66 11.60
CA LEU A 112 -7.20 2.75 11.52
C LEU A 112 -7.14 1.90 10.25
N LEU A 113 -6.88 2.51 9.09
CA LEU A 113 -6.77 1.78 7.82
C LEU A 113 -5.65 0.72 7.87
N TYR A 114 -4.49 1.02 8.47
CA TYR A 114 -3.37 0.08 8.58
C TYR A 114 -3.77 -1.16 9.37
N VAL A 115 -4.39 -0.97 10.53
CA VAL A 115 -4.91 -2.09 11.33
C VAL A 115 -5.93 -2.90 10.54
N LEU A 116 -6.91 -2.24 9.90
CA LEU A 116 -7.94 -2.93 9.11
C LEU A 116 -7.35 -3.82 8.00
N GLN A 117 -6.25 -3.38 7.39
CA GLN A 117 -5.59 -4.11 6.32
C GLN A 117 -4.97 -5.43 6.78
N VAL A 118 -4.42 -5.50 7.99
CA VAL A 118 -3.75 -6.72 8.51
C VAL A 118 -4.71 -7.68 9.21
N LEU A 119 -5.97 -7.29 9.42
CA LEU A 119 -6.96 -8.08 10.16
C LEU A 119 -7.18 -9.52 9.64
N PRO A 120 -7.11 -9.84 8.33
CA PRO A 120 -7.26 -11.22 7.90
C PRO A 120 -6.22 -12.16 8.51
N VAL A 121 -4.96 -11.74 8.61
CA VAL A 121 -3.88 -12.50 9.26
C VAL A 121 -4.04 -12.45 10.79
N PHE A 122 -4.39 -11.29 11.33
CA PHE A 122 -4.66 -11.13 12.76
C PHE A 122 -5.75 -12.10 13.25
N TYR A 123 -6.92 -12.15 12.58
CA TYR A 123 -8.00 -13.05 12.97
C TYR A 123 -7.63 -14.52 12.78
N ARG A 124 -6.76 -14.85 11.84
CA ARG A 124 -6.24 -16.21 11.72
C ARG A 124 -5.43 -16.61 12.97
N LEU A 125 -4.62 -15.71 13.50
CA LEU A 125 -3.87 -15.91 14.75
C LEU A 125 -4.81 -15.95 15.96
N GLU A 126 -5.73 -15.00 16.06
CA GLU A 126 -6.67 -14.89 17.19
C GLU A 126 -7.59 -16.10 17.30
N ASN A 127 -8.16 -16.53 16.18
CA ASN A 127 -9.06 -17.68 16.12
C ASN A 127 -8.33 -19.02 16.22
N GLY A 128 -6.98 -19.04 16.29
CA GLY A 128 -6.20 -20.27 16.41
C GLY A 128 -6.35 -21.24 15.24
N SER A 129 -6.70 -20.74 14.05
CA SER A 129 -7.07 -21.60 12.90
C SER A 129 -5.90 -22.28 12.21
N GLY A 130 -4.67 -22.03 12.66
CA GLY A 130 -3.47 -22.63 12.10
C GLY A 130 -3.17 -22.24 10.65
N SER A 131 -2.29 -23.02 10.00
CA SER A 131 -1.95 -22.84 8.58
C SER A 131 -2.78 -23.78 7.72
N GLY A 132 -3.70 -23.22 6.93
CA GLY A 132 -4.44 -23.96 5.90
C GLY A 132 -3.93 -23.63 4.49
N ALA A 133 -4.48 -24.29 3.47
CA ALA A 133 -4.12 -24.05 2.07
C ALA A 133 -4.24 -22.56 1.68
N TRP A 134 -5.29 -21.89 2.11
CA TRP A 134 -5.52 -20.48 1.83
C TRP A 134 -4.47 -19.55 2.45
N THR A 135 -3.86 -19.94 3.57
CA THR A 135 -2.75 -19.18 4.17
C THR A 135 -1.54 -19.17 3.24
N PHE A 136 -1.18 -20.31 2.68
CA PHE A 136 -0.04 -20.42 1.76
C PHE A 136 -0.36 -19.82 0.38
N ILE A 137 -1.57 -20.03 -0.15
CA ILE A 137 -2.01 -19.38 -1.40
C ILE A 137 -1.94 -17.85 -1.23
N GLY A 138 -2.48 -17.33 -0.15
CA GLY A 138 -2.43 -15.90 0.16
C GLY A 138 -0.99 -15.40 0.27
N ALA A 139 -0.11 -16.12 0.98
CA ALA A 139 1.30 -15.76 1.11
C ALA A 139 2.04 -15.75 -0.24
N VAL A 140 1.76 -16.70 -1.15
CA VAL A 140 2.31 -16.72 -2.51
C VAL A 140 1.82 -15.50 -3.31
N VAL A 141 0.54 -15.14 -3.20
CA VAL A 141 -0.01 -13.95 -3.86
C VAL A 141 0.59 -12.67 -3.27
N MET A 142 0.78 -12.59 -1.93
CA MET A 142 1.50 -11.48 -1.28
C MET A 142 2.92 -11.35 -1.84
N LEU A 143 3.66 -12.43 -1.94
CA LEU A 143 5.02 -12.45 -2.48
C LEU A 143 5.04 -12.00 -3.96
N GLY A 144 4.07 -12.46 -4.74
CA GLY A 144 3.88 -12.04 -6.14
C GLY A 144 3.64 -10.53 -6.25
N GLY A 145 2.76 -9.97 -5.42
CA GLY A 145 2.48 -8.54 -5.35
C GLY A 145 3.71 -7.72 -4.97
N LEU A 146 4.42 -8.12 -3.91
CA LEU A 146 5.66 -7.49 -3.46
C LEU A 146 6.74 -7.51 -4.54
N SER A 147 6.86 -8.63 -5.26
CA SER A 147 7.83 -8.80 -6.36
C SER A 147 7.48 -7.89 -7.54
N LEU A 148 6.20 -7.84 -7.92
CA LEU A 148 5.70 -6.99 -9.00
C LEU A 148 5.95 -5.52 -8.71
N GLU A 149 5.60 -5.05 -7.51
CA GLU A 149 5.81 -3.68 -7.06
C GLU A 149 7.31 -3.33 -7.08
N THR A 150 8.16 -4.22 -6.55
CA THR A 150 9.61 -4.02 -6.51
C THR A 150 10.21 -3.93 -7.91
N ALA A 151 9.78 -4.82 -8.83
CA ALA A 151 10.23 -4.81 -10.21
C ALA A 151 9.79 -3.53 -10.94
N ALA A 152 8.54 -3.09 -10.74
CA ALA A 152 8.01 -1.86 -11.32
C ALA A 152 8.81 -0.63 -10.87
N ASP A 153 9.05 -0.49 -9.55
CA ASP A 153 9.84 0.63 -9.01
C ASP A 153 11.28 0.64 -9.53
N ARG A 154 11.93 -0.54 -9.66
CA ARG A 154 13.26 -0.67 -10.24
C ARG A 154 13.28 -0.27 -11.70
N GLN A 155 12.33 -0.75 -12.51
CA GLN A 155 12.22 -0.39 -13.93
C GLN A 155 12.00 1.12 -14.10
N LYS A 156 11.10 1.71 -13.32
CA LYS A 156 10.86 3.16 -13.33
C LYS A 156 12.11 3.96 -12.96
N SER A 157 12.79 3.55 -11.91
CA SER A 157 14.01 4.21 -11.46
C SER A 157 15.12 4.14 -12.51
N LYS A 158 15.29 2.97 -13.16
CA LYS A 158 16.27 2.77 -14.25
C LYS A 158 15.92 3.64 -15.45
N ALA A 159 14.67 3.62 -15.92
CA ALA A 159 14.23 4.44 -17.05
C ALA A 159 14.41 5.93 -16.81
N LYS A 160 14.10 6.40 -15.60
CA LYS A 160 14.26 7.82 -15.20
C LYS A 160 15.72 8.26 -15.00
N LYS A 161 16.65 7.34 -14.75
CA LYS A 161 18.08 7.64 -14.78
C LYS A 161 18.59 7.89 -16.20
N VAL A 162 18.08 7.16 -17.18
CA VAL A 162 18.46 7.29 -18.59
C VAL A 162 17.81 8.54 -19.20
N ASN A 163 16.50 8.70 -19.03
CA ASN A 163 15.77 9.85 -19.55
C ASN A 163 14.80 10.43 -18.49
N PRO A 164 15.24 11.40 -17.68
CA PRO A 164 14.41 11.97 -16.61
C PRO A 164 13.13 12.65 -17.09
N LYS A 165 13.13 13.19 -18.33
CA LYS A 165 12.03 13.99 -18.87
C LYS A 165 10.99 13.16 -19.63
N ARG A 166 11.29 11.91 -20.02
CA ARG A 166 10.37 11.02 -20.72
C ARG A 166 9.48 10.25 -19.73
N PHE A 167 8.23 9.95 -20.09
CA PHE A 167 7.39 9.00 -19.39
C PHE A 167 7.94 7.56 -19.53
N VAL A 168 7.48 6.63 -18.72
CA VAL A 168 7.93 5.22 -18.75
C VAL A 168 6.84 4.37 -19.37
N ASP A 169 7.17 3.70 -20.47
CA ASP A 169 6.28 2.90 -21.33
C ASP A 169 6.85 1.51 -21.66
N THR A 170 7.91 1.10 -20.95
CA THR A 170 8.63 -0.16 -21.22
C THR A 170 8.46 -1.18 -20.11
N GLY A 171 8.71 -2.47 -20.41
CA GLY A 171 8.61 -3.55 -19.43
C GLY A 171 7.19 -3.69 -18.86
N LEU A 172 7.03 -3.70 -17.54
CA LEU A 172 5.74 -3.80 -16.86
C LEU A 172 4.80 -2.63 -17.18
N TYR A 173 5.35 -1.48 -17.55
CA TYR A 173 4.58 -0.29 -17.95
C TYR A 173 3.92 -0.42 -19.33
N ARG A 174 4.22 -1.50 -20.08
CA ARG A 174 3.44 -1.87 -21.28
C ARG A 174 2.14 -2.57 -20.97
N LEU A 175 2.06 -3.24 -19.81
CA LEU A 175 0.86 -3.98 -19.41
C LEU A 175 -0.17 -3.06 -18.76
N VAL A 176 0.30 -2.21 -17.84
CA VAL A 176 -0.51 -1.19 -17.15
C VAL A 176 0.35 0.04 -16.86
N ARG A 177 -0.27 1.20 -16.73
CA ARG A 177 0.45 2.46 -16.48
C ARG A 177 0.94 2.61 -15.03
N CYS A 178 0.33 1.89 -14.09
CA CYS A 178 0.67 1.92 -12.67
C CYS A 178 0.96 0.51 -12.12
N PRO A 179 2.00 -0.21 -12.62
CA PRO A 179 2.25 -1.59 -12.22
C PRO A 179 2.68 -1.74 -10.75
N ASN A 180 3.26 -0.69 -10.15
CA ASN A 180 3.55 -0.67 -8.72
C ASN A 180 2.28 -0.66 -7.86
N TYR A 181 1.25 0.10 -8.24
CA TYR A 181 -0.05 0.07 -7.55
C TYR A 181 -0.79 -1.24 -7.77
N LEU A 182 -0.68 -1.84 -8.97
CA LEU A 182 -1.18 -3.19 -9.20
C LEU A 182 -0.50 -4.20 -8.27
N GLY A 183 0.82 -4.13 -8.10
CA GLY A 183 1.57 -4.98 -7.19
C GLY A 183 1.06 -4.86 -5.74
N GLU A 184 0.79 -3.65 -5.30
CA GLU A 184 0.21 -3.38 -3.98
C GLU A 184 -1.21 -3.97 -3.84
N MET A 185 -2.07 -3.78 -4.84
CA MET A 185 -3.41 -4.40 -4.86
C MET A 185 -3.33 -5.92 -4.80
N VAL A 186 -2.41 -6.55 -5.53
CA VAL A 186 -2.17 -8.01 -5.51
C VAL A 186 -1.67 -8.45 -4.12
N PHE A 187 -0.77 -7.70 -3.50
CA PHE A 187 -0.31 -7.99 -2.14
C PHE A 187 -1.48 -8.03 -1.15
N TRP A 188 -2.32 -7.01 -1.13
CA TRP A 188 -3.47 -6.94 -0.21
C TRP A 188 -4.56 -7.94 -0.56
N THR A 189 -4.73 -8.31 -1.83
CA THR A 189 -5.57 -9.46 -2.22
C THR A 189 -5.06 -10.74 -1.57
N GLY A 190 -3.74 -10.97 -1.59
CA GLY A 190 -3.11 -12.10 -0.91
C GLY A 190 -3.43 -12.11 0.59
N VAL A 191 -3.38 -10.96 1.26
CA VAL A 191 -3.75 -10.83 2.68
C VAL A 191 -5.19 -11.25 2.93
N VAL A 192 -6.15 -10.80 2.12
CA VAL A 192 -7.57 -11.21 2.24
C VAL A 192 -7.72 -12.72 2.05
N LEU A 193 -7.04 -13.30 1.08
CA LEU A 193 -7.07 -14.75 0.84
C LEU A 193 -6.59 -15.55 2.07
N THR A 194 -5.62 -15.04 2.84
CA THR A 194 -5.18 -15.70 4.08
C THR A 194 -6.30 -15.81 5.12
N GLY A 195 -7.31 -14.95 5.07
CA GLY A 195 -8.46 -14.97 5.98
C GLY A 195 -9.45 -16.10 5.71
N ILE A 196 -9.48 -16.66 4.47
CA ILE A 196 -10.44 -17.70 4.09
C ILE A 196 -10.25 -18.95 4.96
N GLY A 197 -11.37 -19.46 5.49
CA GLY A 197 -11.36 -20.60 6.41
C GLY A 197 -10.93 -20.29 7.86
N SER A 198 -10.74 -19.00 8.18
CA SER A 198 -10.39 -18.56 9.53
C SER A 198 -11.22 -17.38 10.01
N VAL A 199 -11.47 -16.41 9.14
CA VAL A 199 -12.30 -15.25 9.44
C VAL A 199 -13.77 -15.65 9.36
N HIS A 200 -14.57 -15.31 10.39
CA HIS A 200 -15.94 -15.75 10.52
C HIS A 200 -16.92 -14.59 10.74
N GLY A 201 -18.09 -14.70 10.12
CA GLY A 201 -19.21 -13.81 10.34
C GLY A 201 -18.84 -12.32 10.20
N TRP A 202 -19.08 -11.53 11.26
CA TRP A 202 -18.86 -10.08 11.26
C TRP A 202 -17.38 -9.67 11.12
N GLN A 203 -16.41 -10.56 11.44
CA GLN A 203 -14.99 -10.29 11.31
C GLN A 203 -14.60 -9.93 9.87
N TRP A 204 -15.35 -10.42 8.88
CA TRP A 204 -15.15 -10.05 7.48
C TRP A 204 -15.42 -8.58 7.20
N VAL A 205 -16.33 -7.94 7.95
CA VAL A 205 -16.67 -6.52 7.71
C VAL A 205 -15.45 -5.63 7.83
N PRO A 206 -14.71 -5.57 8.96
CA PRO A 206 -13.52 -4.75 9.05
C PRO A 206 -12.38 -5.21 8.13
N CYS A 207 -12.23 -6.52 7.86
CA CYS A 207 -11.26 -7.02 6.88
C CYS A 207 -11.53 -6.47 5.47
N LEU A 208 -12.77 -6.52 5.02
CA LEU A 208 -13.16 -6.02 3.69
C LEU A 208 -13.12 -4.49 3.63
N LEU A 209 -13.45 -3.78 4.71
CA LEU A 209 -13.28 -2.32 4.79
C LEU A 209 -11.81 -1.93 4.62
N GLY A 210 -10.87 -2.64 5.25
CA GLY A 210 -9.43 -2.43 5.05
C GLY A 210 -9.01 -2.67 3.61
N TYR A 211 -9.48 -3.75 2.98
CA TYR A 211 -9.18 -4.07 1.59
C TYR A 211 -9.76 -3.05 0.61
N ILE A 212 -11.04 -2.71 0.75
CA ILE A 212 -11.69 -1.69 -0.10
C ILE A 212 -11.01 -0.34 0.09
N GLY A 213 -10.63 0.00 1.33
CA GLY A 213 -9.93 1.23 1.64
C GLY A 213 -8.60 1.35 0.90
N ILE A 214 -7.77 0.30 0.88
CA ILE A 214 -6.49 0.35 0.17
C ILE A 214 -6.69 0.36 -1.35
N ILE A 215 -7.65 -0.37 -1.90
CA ILE A 215 -7.99 -0.30 -3.31
C ILE A 215 -8.39 1.13 -3.69
N PHE A 216 -9.22 1.79 -2.88
CA PHE A 216 -9.58 3.19 -3.07
C PHE A 216 -8.36 4.11 -3.05
N VAL A 217 -7.43 3.92 -2.11
CA VAL A 217 -6.18 4.69 -2.03
C VAL A 217 -5.32 4.50 -3.27
N MET A 218 -5.22 3.27 -3.80
CA MET A 218 -4.46 2.99 -5.02
C MET A 218 -5.05 3.67 -6.25
N PHE A 219 -6.38 3.63 -6.42
CA PHE A 219 -7.04 4.33 -7.52
C PHE A 219 -6.94 5.86 -7.37
N SER A 220 -7.04 6.40 -6.16
CA SER A 220 -6.84 7.82 -5.87
C SER A 220 -5.40 8.26 -6.19
N GLY A 221 -4.41 7.45 -5.83
CA GLY A 221 -3.01 7.66 -6.19
C GLY A 221 -2.77 7.62 -7.70
N ALA A 222 -3.43 6.68 -8.40
CA ALA A 222 -3.35 6.57 -9.86
C ALA A 222 -3.94 7.82 -10.54
N ARG A 223 -5.09 8.32 -10.06
CA ARG A 223 -5.68 9.56 -10.57
C ARG A 223 -4.74 10.76 -10.38
N ARG A 224 -4.19 10.95 -9.20
CA ARG A 224 -3.21 12.01 -8.92
C ARG A 224 -1.98 11.90 -9.83
N LEU A 225 -1.48 10.68 -10.05
CA LEU A 225 -0.36 10.44 -10.95
C LEU A 225 -0.73 10.77 -12.40
N GLU A 226 -1.92 10.38 -12.86
CA GLU A 226 -2.41 10.64 -14.23
C GLU A 226 -2.53 12.13 -14.49
N ILE A 227 -3.18 12.90 -13.62
CA ILE A 227 -3.30 14.37 -13.74
C ILE A 227 -1.91 15.00 -13.87
N ARG A 228 -0.95 14.60 -13.04
CA ARG A 228 0.42 15.10 -13.11
C ARG A 228 1.12 14.70 -14.41
N GLN A 229 0.93 13.48 -14.89
CA GLN A 229 1.52 13.01 -16.14
C GLN A 229 0.91 13.74 -17.35
N ASN A 230 -0.41 13.94 -17.38
CA ASN A 230 -1.10 14.69 -18.43
C ASN A 230 -0.59 16.13 -18.49
N LYS A 231 -0.37 16.78 -17.34
CA LYS A 231 0.25 18.12 -17.28
C LYS A 231 1.66 18.14 -17.86
N ASN A 232 2.47 17.10 -17.61
CA ASN A 232 3.89 17.08 -18.00
C ASN A 232 4.10 16.60 -19.44
N TYR A 233 3.28 15.66 -19.92
CA TYR A 233 3.49 14.93 -21.17
C TYR A 233 2.30 15.01 -22.14
N GLY A 234 1.21 15.66 -21.76
CA GLY A 234 -0.04 15.68 -22.54
C GLY A 234 0.07 16.21 -23.98
N LYS A 235 1.14 16.98 -24.28
CA LYS A 235 1.43 17.49 -25.64
C LYS A 235 2.26 16.49 -26.48
N ASP A 236 2.80 15.44 -25.88
CA ASP A 236 3.62 14.43 -26.55
C ASP A 236 2.71 13.42 -27.28
N PRO A 237 2.79 13.27 -28.61
CA PRO A 237 1.97 12.32 -29.38
C PRO A 237 2.19 10.87 -28.96
N GLU A 238 3.41 10.47 -28.57
CA GLU A 238 3.70 9.12 -28.08
C GLU A 238 3.01 8.85 -26.75
N TYR A 239 3.01 9.85 -25.84
CA TYR A 239 2.28 9.75 -24.59
C TYR A 239 0.76 9.67 -24.82
N GLN A 240 0.22 10.46 -25.73
CA GLN A 240 -1.21 10.41 -26.07
C GLN A 240 -1.62 9.02 -26.61
N LYS A 241 -0.78 8.42 -27.46
CA LYS A 241 -0.98 7.04 -27.94
C LYS A 241 -0.92 6.04 -26.76
N TYR A 242 0.09 6.17 -25.92
CA TYR A 242 0.30 5.31 -24.75
C TYR A 242 -0.90 5.29 -23.81
N VAL A 243 -1.43 6.44 -23.43
CA VAL A 243 -2.57 6.51 -22.49
C VAL A 243 -3.89 6.02 -23.09
N LYS A 244 -4.02 5.98 -24.41
CA LYS A 244 -5.20 5.45 -25.11
C LYS A 244 -5.14 3.93 -25.31
N THR A 245 -3.96 3.33 -25.21
CA THR A 245 -3.76 1.90 -25.53
C THR A 245 -3.40 1.05 -24.31
N VAL A 246 -2.84 1.66 -23.25
CA VAL A 246 -2.41 0.93 -22.05
C VAL A 246 -3.34 1.26 -20.89
N PRO A 247 -4.01 0.26 -20.29
CA PRO A 247 -4.92 0.48 -19.15
C PRO A 247 -4.16 1.03 -17.94
N ILE A 248 -4.88 1.76 -17.06
CA ILE A 248 -4.21 2.47 -15.97
C ILE A 248 -3.71 1.53 -14.87
N MET A 249 -4.49 0.52 -14.50
CA MET A 249 -4.24 -0.23 -13.29
C MET A 249 -4.36 -1.74 -13.47
N VAL A 250 -5.44 -2.22 -14.08
CA VAL A 250 -5.74 -3.65 -14.18
C VAL A 250 -5.53 -4.12 -15.62
N PRO A 251 -4.67 -5.14 -15.86
CA PRO A 251 -4.44 -5.66 -17.20
C PRO A 251 -5.76 -6.19 -17.80
N PHE A 252 -5.90 -6.05 -19.10
CA PHE A 252 -7.05 -6.53 -19.89
C PHE A 252 -8.39 -5.85 -19.59
N ILE A 253 -8.50 -5.00 -18.56
CA ILE A 253 -9.67 -4.18 -18.31
C ILE A 253 -9.48 -2.84 -19.04
N PRO A 254 -10.38 -2.42 -19.96
CA PRO A 254 -10.21 -1.21 -20.78
C PRO A 254 -10.51 0.08 -19.99
N LEU A 255 -9.93 0.19 -18.80
CA LEU A 255 -9.96 1.40 -17.99
C LEU A 255 -8.70 2.23 -18.29
N TYR A 256 -8.82 3.12 -19.28
CA TYR A 256 -7.70 3.93 -19.77
C TYR A 256 -7.51 5.25 -19.03
N SER A 257 -8.51 5.74 -18.30
CA SER A 257 -8.40 6.96 -17.50
C SER A 257 -9.30 6.92 -16.27
N VAL A 258 -8.78 7.46 -15.19
CA VAL A 258 -9.50 7.68 -13.93
C VAL A 258 -9.61 9.18 -13.58
N GLU A 259 -9.08 10.07 -14.39
CA GLU A 259 -9.05 11.52 -14.14
C GLU A 259 -10.44 12.11 -13.93
N LYS A 260 -11.44 11.65 -14.71
CA LYS A 260 -12.84 12.10 -14.63
C LYS A 260 -13.54 11.76 -13.31
N TYR A 261 -13.07 10.76 -12.57
CA TYR A 261 -13.71 10.31 -11.33
C TYR A 261 -13.29 11.18 -10.15
N LYS A 262 -13.92 12.36 -10.00
CA LYS A 262 -13.58 13.36 -8.96
C LYS A 262 -13.74 12.89 -7.53
N TRP A 263 -14.52 11.83 -7.28
CA TRP A 263 -14.68 11.19 -5.99
C TRP A 263 -13.43 10.41 -5.54
N LEU A 264 -12.56 10.04 -6.46
CA LEU A 264 -11.21 9.59 -6.14
C LEU A 264 -10.41 10.84 -5.72
N VAL A 265 -10.20 10.98 -4.42
CA VAL A 265 -9.49 12.13 -3.84
C VAL A 265 -8.06 12.16 -4.36
N ALA A 266 -7.71 13.21 -5.07
CA ALA A 266 -6.40 13.36 -5.70
C ALA A 266 -5.58 14.47 -5.01
#